data_68658c265e91f078b0de5c6b0429b262
#
_entry.id   68658c265e91f078b0de5c6b0429b262
#
_cell.length_a   1.000
_cell.length_b   1.000
_cell.length_c   1.000
_cell.angle_alpha   90.00
_cell.angle_beta   90.00
_cell.angle_gamma   90.00
#
_symmetry.space_group_name_H-M   'P 1'
#
loop_
_entity.id
_entity.type
_entity.pdbx_description
1 polymer ?
#
loop_
_entity_poly.entity_id
_entity_poly.type
_entity_poly.pdbx_seq_one_letter_code
_entity_poly.pdbx_strand_id
1 'polypeptide(L)'
;MRNNHEIDYRIYGEEMQYVEVELDPNETAVAEPGAFMMMDDEIQMETLFGDGSQQQNNSILNKLFNAGKRMLVGENLFMTAFTNIGSGKKHVSFASPYPGKIVVVDLQQLGGKVICQKDAFLCAAKGVSIGIEFQKKLGTGLFGGEGFIMEKLEGDGMAFLHASGFVQERTLQAGELLKVDTGCIVGFTANVDYDIQFVGGIKNTIFGGEGLFFATLRGPGKVWIQSLPISRLASRILAYGTYKRREEGSVLGGLGNMLDGDGW
;
A
#
# COMPACT_ATOMS: atom_id res chain seq x y z
N MET A 1 -24.98 -15.80 -0.97
CA MET A 1 -24.68 -14.90 -2.09
C MET A 1 -23.74 -13.83 -1.57
N ARG A 2 -22.67 -13.52 -2.28
CA ARG A 2 -21.80 -12.39 -1.95
C ARG A 2 -22.55 -11.09 -2.24
N ASN A 3 -22.32 -10.04 -1.44
CA ASN A 3 -22.86 -8.69 -1.68
C ASN A 3 -21.96 -7.90 -2.63
N ASN A 4 -20.68 -8.24 -2.66
CA ASN A 4 -19.68 -7.63 -3.52
C ASN A 4 -19.66 -8.32 -4.89
N HIS A 5 -19.11 -7.66 -5.91
CA HIS A 5 -18.89 -8.29 -7.19
C HIS A 5 -18.02 -9.55 -7.02
N GLU A 6 -18.36 -10.60 -7.74
CA GLU A 6 -17.59 -11.83 -7.75
C GLU A 6 -16.61 -11.74 -8.93
N ILE A 7 -15.34 -11.77 -8.67
CA ILE A 7 -14.29 -11.63 -9.69
C ILE A 7 -13.38 -12.84 -9.68
N ASP A 8 -13.04 -13.31 -10.87
CA ASP A 8 -12.00 -14.31 -11.08
C ASP A 8 -10.65 -13.64 -11.30
N TYR A 9 -9.57 -14.33 -11.02
CA TYR A 9 -8.23 -13.74 -11.13
C TYR A 9 -7.16 -14.77 -11.45
N ARG A 10 -6.04 -14.26 -11.98
CA ARG A 10 -4.80 -15.01 -12.16
C ARG A 10 -3.59 -14.17 -11.77
N ILE A 11 -2.64 -14.77 -11.05
CA ILE A 11 -1.37 -14.12 -10.71
C ILE A 11 -0.30 -14.60 -11.67
N TYR A 12 0.46 -13.66 -12.21
CA TYR A 12 1.59 -13.89 -13.10
C TYR A 12 2.88 -13.39 -12.48
N GLY A 13 3.99 -13.99 -12.91
CA GLY A 13 5.33 -13.66 -12.44
C GLY A 13 5.71 -14.39 -11.16
N GLU A 14 6.99 -14.31 -10.83
CA GLU A 14 7.54 -14.91 -9.61
C GLU A 14 7.97 -13.83 -8.62
N GLU A 15 9.08 -13.12 -8.89
CA GLU A 15 9.62 -12.10 -7.98
C GLU A 15 9.01 -10.71 -8.19
N MET A 16 8.39 -10.48 -9.34
CA MET A 16 7.64 -9.27 -9.69
C MET A 16 6.28 -9.69 -10.20
N GLN A 17 5.32 -9.75 -9.31
CA GLN A 17 4.00 -10.26 -9.63
C GLN A 17 3.03 -9.15 -10.03
N TYR A 18 2.11 -9.49 -10.91
CA TYR A 18 0.91 -8.72 -11.16
C TYR A 18 -0.32 -9.64 -11.12
N VAL A 19 -1.47 -9.06 -10.88
CA VAL A 19 -2.75 -9.77 -10.91
C VAL A 19 -3.54 -9.36 -12.15
N GLU A 20 -4.04 -10.34 -12.88
CA GLU A 20 -5.05 -10.18 -13.93
C GLU A 20 -6.39 -10.57 -13.36
N VAL A 21 -7.34 -9.66 -13.43
CA VAL A 21 -8.71 -9.84 -12.97
C VAL A 21 -9.60 -10.04 -14.19
N GLU A 22 -10.35 -11.13 -14.21
CA GLU A 22 -11.38 -11.41 -15.20
C GLU A 22 -12.72 -10.87 -14.70
N LEU A 23 -13.37 -10.08 -15.51
CA LEU A 23 -14.66 -9.44 -15.23
C LEU A 23 -15.73 -9.96 -16.16
N ASP A 24 -16.80 -10.49 -15.61
CA ASP A 24 -18.03 -10.78 -16.35
C ASP A 24 -18.72 -9.46 -16.78
N PRO A 25 -19.67 -9.48 -17.73
CA PRO A 25 -20.40 -8.28 -18.13
C PRO A 25 -21.03 -7.55 -16.94
N ASN A 26 -20.76 -6.24 -16.82
CA ASN A 26 -21.13 -5.32 -15.74
C ASN A 26 -20.39 -5.53 -14.40
N GLU A 27 -19.45 -6.46 -14.33
CA GLU A 27 -18.57 -6.54 -13.16
C GLU A 27 -17.54 -5.40 -13.15
N THR A 28 -17.08 -5.10 -11.96
CA THR A 28 -16.16 -3.98 -11.73
C THR A 28 -15.10 -4.38 -10.71
N ALA A 29 -13.86 -4.07 -11.03
CA ALA A 29 -12.75 -4.01 -10.08
C ALA A 29 -12.48 -2.55 -9.70
N VAL A 30 -12.00 -2.31 -8.49
CA VAL A 30 -11.51 -1.01 -8.03
C VAL A 30 -10.04 -1.12 -7.69
N ALA A 31 -9.24 -0.11 -8.02
CA ALA A 31 -7.81 -0.13 -7.77
C ALA A 31 -7.31 1.23 -7.30
N GLU A 32 -6.17 1.23 -6.60
CA GLU A 32 -5.47 2.46 -6.24
C GLU A 32 -4.87 3.16 -7.49
N PRO A 33 -4.65 4.47 -7.44
CA PRO A 33 -3.98 5.20 -8.50
C PRO A 33 -2.56 4.66 -8.73
N GLY A 34 -2.25 4.38 -10.02
CA GLY A 34 -0.92 3.90 -10.41
C GLY A 34 -0.78 2.36 -10.44
N ALA A 35 -1.78 1.61 -10.00
CA ALA A 35 -1.79 0.14 -10.07
C ALA A 35 -2.10 -0.40 -11.47
N PHE A 36 -2.79 0.37 -12.30
CA PHE A 36 -3.21 -0.06 -13.64
C PHE A 36 -2.01 -0.41 -14.53
N MET A 37 -2.05 -1.57 -15.15
CA MET A 37 -1.03 -2.05 -16.09
C MET A 37 -1.55 -2.17 -17.53
N MET A 38 -2.62 -2.94 -17.75
CA MET A 38 -3.24 -3.15 -19.06
C MET A 38 -4.70 -3.60 -18.91
N MET A 39 -5.50 -3.47 -19.95
CA MET A 39 -6.88 -3.95 -19.99
C MET A 39 -7.31 -4.28 -21.41
N ASP A 40 -8.31 -5.13 -21.52
CA ASP A 40 -9.01 -5.42 -22.78
C ASP A 40 -9.83 -4.21 -23.23
N ASP A 41 -10.19 -4.20 -24.52
CA ASP A 41 -11.19 -3.28 -25.04
C ASP A 41 -12.55 -3.49 -24.33
N GLU A 42 -13.40 -2.47 -24.32
CA GLU A 42 -14.69 -2.46 -23.62
C GLU A 42 -14.57 -2.50 -22.06
N ILE A 43 -13.42 -2.24 -21.49
CA ILE A 43 -13.28 -1.89 -20.07
C ILE A 43 -13.37 -0.36 -19.92
N GLN A 44 -14.37 0.12 -19.21
CA GLN A 44 -14.55 1.55 -18.90
C GLN A 44 -13.86 1.91 -17.58
N MET A 45 -13.06 2.98 -17.61
CA MET A 45 -12.41 3.53 -16.43
C MET A 45 -13.20 4.73 -15.89
N GLU A 46 -13.41 4.78 -14.58
CA GLU A 46 -14.02 5.92 -13.89
C GLU A 46 -13.31 6.22 -12.57
N THR A 47 -13.00 7.49 -12.31
CA THR A 47 -12.43 7.88 -11.01
C THR A 47 -13.52 7.92 -9.95
N LEU A 48 -13.30 7.22 -8.85
CA LEU A 48 -14.15 7.20 -7.67
C LEU A 48 -13.57 8.10 -6.58
N PHE A 49 -14.46 8.85 -5.92
CA PHE A 49 -14.12 9.63 -4.74
C PHE A 49 -14.77 8.97 -3.51
N GLY A 50 -13.97 8.47 -2.58
CA GLY A 50 -14.44 7.83 -1.36
C GLY A 50 -14.01 6.36 -1.26
N ASP A 51 -14.67 5.62 -0.37
CA ASP A 51 -14.33 4.27 0.07
C ASP A 51 -14.64 3.13 -0.94
N GLY A 52 -15.03 3.44 -2.15
CA GLY A 52 -15.34 2.42 -3.18
C GLY A 52 -16.65 1.66 -2.99
N SER A 53 -17.32 1.78 -1.84
CA SER A 53 -18.50 0.96 -1.48
C SER A 53 -19.83 1.47 -2.02
N GLN A 54 -19.92 2.73 -2.46
CA GLN A 54 -21.22 3.32 -2.82
C GLN A 54 -21.62 3.05 -4.27
N GLN A 55 -22.82 2.51 -4.45
CA GLN A 55 -23.58 2.57 -5.70
C GLN A 55 -23.88 4.04 -6.05
N GLN A 56 -23.64 4.39 -7.31
CA GLN A 56 -23.83 5.74 -7.84
C GLN A 56 -25.26 6.25 -7.63
N ASN A 57 -25.39 7.36 -6.89
CA ASN A 57 -26.48 8.31 -7.10
C ASN A 57 -25.89 9.62 -7.59
N ASN A 58 -26.19 9.91 -8.85
CA ASN A 58 -25.63 10.94 -9.67
C ASN A 58 -25.94 12.35 -9.21
N SER A 59 -24.90 13.08 -8.79
CA SER A 59 -24.76 14.51 -9.13
C SER A 59 -23.30 14.89 -8.93
N ILE A 60 -22.61 15.23 -10.00
CA ILE A 60 -21.21 15.65 -10.02
C ILE A 60 -20.97 16.82 -9.03
N LEU A 61 -21.95 17.70 -8.85
CA LEU A 61 -21.88 18.83 -7.92
C LEU A 61 -21.96 18.38 -6.44
N ASN A 62 -22.77 17.39 -6.10
CA ASN A 62 -22.82 16.85 -4.74
C ASN A 62 -21.58 16.03 -4.40
N LYS A 63 -20.96 15.36 -5.41
CA LYS A 63 -19.68 14.67 -5.29
C LYS A 63 -18.54 15.65 -4.97
N LEU A 64 -18.45 16.78 -5.67
CA LEU A 64 -17.46 17.83 -5.41
C LEU A 64 -17.63 18.48 -4.03
N PHE A 65 -18.87 18.72 -3.58
CA PHE A 65 -19.15 19.31 -2.26
C PHE A 65 -18.82 18.37 -1.12
N ASN A 66 -19.11 17.07 -1.28
CA ASN A 66 -18.75 16.04 -0.30
C ASN A 66 -17.25 15.74 -0.30
N ALA A 67 -16.59 15.76 -1.46
CA ALA A 67 -15.14 15.65 -1.57
C ALA A 67 -14.43 16.82 -0.87
N GLY A 68 -14.92 18.05 -1.05
CA GLY A 68 -14.38 19.22 -0.35
C GLY A 68 -14.49 19.14 1.17
N LYS A 69 -15.57 18.57 1.73
CA LYS A 69 -15.70 18.33 3.17
C LYS A 69 -14.81 17.17 3.66
N ARG A 70 -14.62 16.13 2.87
CA ARG A 70 -13.73 15.00 3.19
C ARG A 70 -12.25 15.36 3.06
N MET A 71 -11.88 16.24 2.12
CA MET A 71 -10.54 16.81 2.05
C MET A 71 -10.09 17.49 3.35
N LEU A 72 -11.03 18.09 4.10
CA LEU A 72 -10.74 18.73 5.38
C LEU A 72 -10.56 17.71 6.54
N VAL A 73 -10.97 16.46 6.36
CA VAL A 73 -10.89 15.41 7.39
C VAL A 73 -9.76 14.42 7.14
N GLY A 74 -9.00 14.54 6.03
CA GLY A 74 -7.84 13.68 5.73
C GLY A 74 -8.18 12.33 5.09
N GLU A 75 -9.43 12.10 4.68
CA GLU A 75 -9.89 10.86 4.03
C GLU A 75 -9.92 11.00 2.50
N ASN A 76 -8.78 11.26 1.86
CA ASN A 76 -8.68 11.30 0.40
C ASN A 76 -8.28 9.92 -0.13
N LEU A 77 -9.22 9.00 -0.18
CA LEU A 77 -9.08 7.80 -0.98
C LEU A 77 -9.60 8.12 -2.39
N PHE A 78 -8.69 8.24 -3.33
CA PHE A 78 -9.00 8.26 -4.76
C PHE A 78 -8.81 6.85 -5.27
N MET A 79 -9.80 6.33 -5.97
CA MET A 79 -9.74 5.03 -6.61
C MET A 79 -10.15 5.12 -8.05
N THR A 80 -9.77 4.14 -8.84
CA THR A 80 -10.24 3.96 -10.22
C THR A 80 -11.07 2.69 -10.29
N ALA A 81 -12.29 2.82 -10.80
CA ALA A 81 -13.15 1.68 -11.15
C ALA A 81 -12.88 1.27 -12.59
N PHE A 82 -12.83 -0.03 -12.82
CA PHE A 82 -12.67 -0.68 -14.11
C PHE A 82 -13.88 -1.58 -14.33
N THR A 83 -14.80 -1.19 -15.20
CA THR A 83 -16.07 -1.88 -15.43
C THR A 83 -16.07 -2.51 -16.80
N ASN A 84 -16.39 -3.80 -16.89
CA ASN A 84 -16.64 -4.45 -18.15
C ASN A 84 -18.03 -4.01 -18.70
N ILE A 85 -18.02 -3.20 -19.77
CA ILE A 85 -19.25 -2.74 -20.47
C ILE A 85 -19.55 -3.59 -21.70
N GLY A 86 -18.74 -4.60 -22.00
CA GLY A 86 -18.90 -5.53 -23.11
C GLY A 86 -19.91 -6.65 -22.79
N SER A 87 -20.11 -7.53 -23.77
CA SER A 87 -21.03 -8.67 -23.68
C SER A 87 -20.37 -10.00 -23.29
N GLY A 88 -19.03 -10.03 -23.20
CA GLY A 88 -18.22 -11.20 -22.83
C GLY A 88 -17.28 -10.90 -21.69
N LYS A 89 -16.54 -11.92 -21.25
CA LYS A 89 -15.49 -11.77 -20.25
C LYS A 89 -14.38 -10.86 -20.76
N LYS A 90 -13.87 -9.99 -19.91
CA LYS A 90 -12.80 -9.04 -20.19
C LYS A 90 -11.79 -9.05 -19.03
N HIS A 91 -10.55 -8.70 -19.34
CA HIS A 91 -9.47 -8.72 -18.38
C HIS A 91 -8.93 -7.32 -18.11
N VAL A 92 -8.58 -7.09 -16.87
CA VAL A 92 -7.81 -5.91 -16.44
C VAL A 92 -6.71 -6.36 -15.51
N SER A 93 -5.50 -5.84 -15.71
CA SER A 93 -4.32 -6.23 -14.93
C SER A 93 -3.82 -5.08 -14.09
N PHE A 94 -3.42 -5.43 -12.86
CA PHE A 94 -2.86 -4.50 -11.88
C PHE A 94 -1.50 -4.99 -11.41
N ALA A 95 -0.51 -4.08 -11.41
CA ALA A 95 0.85 -4.37 -10.99
C ALA A 95 1.30 -3.44 -9.88
N SER A 96 2.11 -3.96 -8.97
CA SER A 96 2.78 -3.13 -7.97
C SER A 96 3.79 -2.20 -8.61
N PRO A 97 3.97 -0.96 -8.11
CA PRO A 97 5.00 -0.04 -8.58
C PRO A 97 6.42 -0.45 -8.18
N TYR A 98 6.61 -1.52 -7.42
CA TYR A 98 7.91 -2.03 -6.97
C TYR A 98 7.94 -3.56 -6.92
N PRO A 99 9.15 -4.20 -6.97
CA PRO A 99 9.28 -5.65 -6.95
C PRO A 99 8.65 -6.29 -5.72
N GLY A 100 7.86 -7.35 -5.94
CA GLY A 100 7.22 -8.04 -4.84
C GLY A 100 6.17 -9.06 -5.26
N LYS A 101 5.39 -9.47 -4.27
CA LYS A 101 4.39 -10.54 -4.36
C LYS A 101 2.98 -9.98 -4.17
N ILE A 102 2.02 -10.67 -4.76
CA ILE A 102 0.60 -10.41 -4.54
C ILE A 102 0.08 -11.31 -3.41
N VAL A 103 -0.58 -10.70 -2.44
CA VAL A 103 -1.30 -11.41 -1.36
C VAL A 103 -2.78 -11.37 -1.69
N VAL A 104 -3.36 -12.55 -1.86
CA VAL A 104 -4.79 -12.69 -2.13
C VAL A 104 -5.57 -12.71 -0.81
N VAL A 105 -6.58 -11.87 -0.72
CA VAL A 105 -7.44 -11.68 0.45
C VAL A 105 -8.89 -12.00 0.06
N ASP A 106 -9.37 -13.19 0.41
CA ASP A 106 -10.81 -13.51 0.35
C ASP A 106 -11.44 -13.06 1.66
N LEU A 107 -12.09 -11.90 1.65
CA LEU A 107 -12.67 -11.31 2.85
C LEU A 107 -13.73 -12.21 3.47
N GLN A 108 -14.53 -12.93 2.66
CA GLN A 108 -15.53 -13.86 3.17
C GLN A 108 -14.91 -14.96 4.02
N GLN A 109 -13.80 -15.55 3.54
CA GLN A 109 -13.09 -16.61 4.28
C GLN A 109 -12.34 -16.08 5.51
N LEU A 110 -11.97 -14.80 5.50
CA LEU A 110 -11.19 -14.17 6.58
C LEU A 110 -12.05 -13.42 7.61
N GLY A 111 -13.39 -13.64 7.60
CA GLY A 111 -14.29 -13.08 8.60
C GLY A 111 -14.78 -11.66 8.28
N GLY A 112 -14.69 -11.23 7.03
CA GLY A 112 -15.28 -9.99 6.53
C GLY A 112 -14.44 -8.74 6.73
N LYS A 113 -13.28 -8.83 7.41
CA LYS A 113 -12.41 -7.68 7.65
C LYS A 113 -10.94 -8.08 7.70
N VAL A 114 -10.11 -7.33 6.98
CA VAL A 114 -8.65 -7.38 7.03
C VAL A 114 -8.10 -5.97 7.24
N ILE A 115 -7.04 -5.84 8.01
CA ILE A 115 -6.32 -4.60 8.23
C ILE A 115 -4.98 -4.71 7.51
N CYS A 116 -4.65 -3.74 6.67
CA CYS A 116 -3.39 -3.71 5.92
C CYS A 116 -2.72 -2.34 6.00
N GLN A 117 -1.43 -2.30 5.70
CA GLN A 117 -0.72 -1.03 5.56
C GLN A 117 -1.27 -0.29 4.32
N LYS A 118 -1.40 1.03 4.40
CA LYS A 118 -1.93 1.87 3.31
C LYS A 118 -1.30 1.53 1.95
N ASP A 119 0.03 1.48 1.90
CA ASP A 119 0.77 1.23 0.66
C ASP A 119 0.72 -0.25 0.20
N ALA A 120 0.00 -1.12 0.90
CA ALA A 120 -0.15 -2.53 0.52
C ALA A 120 -1.42 -2.79 -0.30
N PHE A 121 -2.43 -1.94 -0.25
CA PHE A 121 -3.62 -2.14 -1.08
C PHE A 121 -3.27 -1.98 -2.57
N LEU A 122 -3.77 -2.86 -3.42
CA LEU A 122 -3.57 -2.81 -4.87
C LEU A 122 -4.90 -2.67 -5.62
N CYS A 123 -5.79 -3.64 -5.46
CA CYS A 123 -7.11 -3.63 -6.07
C CYS A 123 -8.07 -4.56 -5.31
N ALA A 124 -9.38 -4.42 -5.60
CA ALA A 124 -10.42 -5.26 -5.02
C ALA A 124 -11.64 -5.36 -5.95
N ALA A 125 -12.51 -6.32 -5.66
CA ALA A 125 -13.85 -6.35 -6.21
C ALA A 125 -14.66 -5.13 -5.76
N LYS A 126 -15.50 -4.59 -6.64
CA LYS A 126 -16.41 -3.51 -6.28
C LYS A 126 -17.35 -3.92 -5.14
N GLY A 127 -17.52 -3.03 -4.17
CA GLY A 127 -18.30 -3.25 -2.97
C GLY A 127 -17.44 -3.51 -1.73
N VAL A 128 -16.17 -3.90 -1.89
CA VAL A 128 -15.21 -3.88 -0.77
C VAL A 128 -15.05 -2.43 -0.32
N SER A 129 -15.33 -2.18 0.96
CA SER A 129 -15.15 -0.87 1.58
C SER A 129 -13.71 -0.73 2.07
N ILE A 130 -13.07 0.40 1.72
CA ILE A 130 -11.70 0.71 2.09
C ILE A 130 -11.69 1.98 2.92
N GLY A 131 -11.14 1.94 4.11
CA GLY A 131 -11.11 3.08 5.01
C GLY A 131 -9.91 3.05 5.94
N ILE A 132 -9.63 4.18 6.60
CA ILE A 132 -8.57 4.25 7.61
C ILE A 132 -9.03 3.56 8.88
N GLU A 133 -8.25 2.58 9.34
CA GLU A 133 -8.45 1.94 10.64
C GLU A 133 -7.67 2.67 11.72
N PHE A 134 -6.44 3.04 11.43
CA PHE A 134 -5.54 3.63 12.40
C PHE A 134 -4.48 4.49 11.72
N GLN A 135 -4.19 5.65 12.32
CA GLN A 135 -3.10 6.53 11.90
C GLN A 135 -2.28 6.98 13.11
N LYS A 136 -0.97 6.80 13.07
CA LYS A 136 -0.04 7.28 14.08
C LYS A 136 1.08 8.08 13.44
N LYS A 137 1.24 9.34 13.82
CA LYS A 137 2.37 10.16 13.39
C LYS A 137 3.64 9.67 14.08
N LEU A 138 4.51 9.04 13.33
CA LEU A 138 5.77 8.46 13.79
C LEU A 138 6.96 9.29 13.28
N GLY A 139 7.14 10.52 13.77
CA GLY A 139 8.28 11.37 13.36
C GLY A 139 8.31 11.66 11.83
N THR A 140 9.10 12.64 11.42
CA THR A 140 9.08 13.16 10.03
C THR A 140 9.91 12.35 9.01
N GLY A 141 10.55 11.26 9.38
CA GLY A 141 11.53 10.55 8.52
C GLY A 141 11.09 9.19 7.98
N LEU A 142 10.21 8.47 8.66
CA LEU A 142 10.01 7.02 8.40
C LEU A 142 8.95 6.68 7.35
N PHE A 143 7.95 7.52 7.14
CA PHE A 143 6.81 7.25 6.25
C PHE A 143 6.40 8.49 5.46
N GLY A 144 7.38 9.20 4.86
CA GLY A 144 7.10 10.35 3.99
C GLY A 144 6.39 11.54 4.66
N GLY A 145 6.37 11.62 6.00
CA GLY A 145 5.70 12.69 6.76
C GLY A 145 4.23 12.43 7.08
N GLU A 146 3.56 11.46 6.43
CA GLU A 146 2.17 11.09 6.70
C GLU A 146 2.00 10.23 7.97
N GLY A 147 3.09 9.59 8.41
CA GLY A 147 3.08 8.64 9.52
C GLY A 147 2.71 7.22 9.08
N PHE A 148 2.54 6.34 10.07
CA PHE A 148 2.12 4.96 9.85
C PHE A 148 0.59 4.90 9.77
N ILE A 149 0.08 4.47 8.62
CA ILE A 149 -1.35 4.39 8.33
C ILE A 149 -1.71 2.95 8.05
N MET A 150 -2.71 2.44 8.76
CA MET A 150 -3.34 1.15 8.49
C MET A 150 -4.75 1.39 7.95
N GLU A 151 -5.07 0.69 6.88
CA GLU A 151 -6.38 0.68 6.26
C GLU A 151 -7.12 -0.59 6.64
N LYS A 152 -8.43 -0.51 6.66
CA LYS A 152 -9.33 -1.65 6.77
C LYS A 152 -9.99 -1.92 5.43
N LEU A 153 -10.05 -3.18 5.08
CA LEU A 153 -10.82 -3.71 3.97
C LEU A 153 -12.00 -4.49 4.54
N GLU A 154 -13.22 -4.08 4.23
CA GLU A 154 -14.44 -4.69 4.79
C GLU A 154 -15.38 -5.13 3.66
N GLY A 155 -15.98 -6.31 3.79
CA GLY A 155 -16.92 -6.89 2.82
C GLY A 155 -16.82 -8.41 2.74
N ASP A 156 -17.29 -8.96 1.64
CA ASP A 156 -17.26 -10.38 1.34
C ASP A 156 -16.61 -10.71 -0.03
N GLY A 157 -16.01 -9.68 -0.67
CA GLY A 157 -15.33 -9.79 -1.95
C GLY A 157 -13.86 -10.14 -1.84
N MET A 158 -13.24 -10.28 -3.03
CA MET A 158 -11.80 -10.46 -3.17
C MET A 158 -11.08 -9.11 -3.10
N ALA A 159 -9.94 -9.07 -2.42
CA ALA A 159 -9.00 -7.97 -2.44
C ALA A 159 -7.59 -8.49 -2.67
N PHE A 160 -6.73 -7.65 -3.21
CA PHE A 160 -5.35 -7.98 -3.53
C PHE A 160 -4.45 -6.93 -2.88
N LEU A 161 -3.52 -7.43 -2.08
CA LEU A 161 -2.46 -6.60 -1.52
C LEU A 161 -1.17 -6.93 -2.26
N HIS A 162 -0.25 -5.98 -2.29
CA HIS A 162 1.10 -6.24 -2.73
C HIS A 162 2.09 -6.02 -1.59
N ALA A 163 3.20 -6.72 -1.65
CA ALA A 163 4.25 -6.65 -0.65
C ALA A 163 5.62 -6.80 -1.31
N SER A 164 6.61 -6.08 -0.81
CA SER A 164 7.94 -6.04 -1.40
C SER A 164 8.85 -7.14 -0.84
N GLY A 165 9.59 -7.78 -1.73
CA GLY A 165 10.43 -8.92 -1.41
C GLY A 165 9.65 -10.20 -1.15
N PHE A 166 10.11 -11.02 -0.20
CA PHE A 166 9.42 -12.25 0.18
C PHE A 166 8.30 -11.97 1.17
N VAL A 167 7.17 -12.64 1.00
CA VAL A 167 6.01 -12.56 1.92
C VAL A 167 5.94 -13.83 2.76
N GLN A 168 5.92 -13.64 4.06
CA GLN A 168 5.67 -14.72 5.02
C GLN A 168 4.27 -14.57 5.60
N GLU A 169 3.41 -15.56 5.34
CA GLU A 169 2.16 -15.72 6.07
C GLU A 169 2.40 -16.53 7.35
N ARG A 170 1.84 -16.05 8.47
CA ARG A 170 1.83 -16.77 9.75
C ARG A 170 0.44 -16.75 10.35
N THR A 171 0.09 -17.86 11.02
CA THR A 171 -1.12 -17.93 11.85
C THR A 171 -0.68 -17.92 13.31
N LEU A 172 -1.03 -16.85 14.02
CA LEU A 172 -0.77 -16.71 15.45
C LEU A 172 -1.85 -17.44 16.24
N GLN A 173 -1.43 -18.19 17.24
CA GLN A 173 -2.34 -18.85 18.18
C GLN A 173 -2.88 -17.82 19.20
N ALA A 174 -3.97 -18.17 19.90
CA ALA A 174 -4.51 -17.31 20.95
C ALA A 174 -3.46 -16.96 22.01
N GLY A 175 -3.20 -15.65 22.19
CA GLY A 175 -2.21 -15.12 23.11
C GLY A 175 -0.75 -15.18 22.61
N GLU A 176 -0.48 -15.77 21.43
CA GLU A 176 0.85 -15.73 20.81
C GLU A 176 1.22 -14.29 20.45
N LEU A 177 2.43 -13.89 20.80
CA LEU A 177 2.98 -12.57 20.55
C LEU A 177 4.05 -12.62 19.47
N LEU A 178 3.94 -11.76 18.48
CA LEU A 178 4.93 -11.51 17.46
C LEU A 178 5.35 -10.05 17.46
N LYS A 179 6.63 -9.75 17.58
CA LYS A 179 7.19 -8.41 17.43
C LYS A 179 7.72 -8.26 16.01
N VAL A 180 7.28 -7.22 15.32
CA VAL A 180 7.59 -6.96 13.91
C VAL A 180 7.99 -5.50 13.75
N ASP A 181 8.99 -5.23 12.93
CA ASP A 181 9.25 -3.85 12.45
C ASP A 181 8.01 -3.34 11.72
N THR A 182 7.56 -2.12 12.05
CA THR A 182 6.31 -1.57 11.48
C THR A 182 6.30 -1.56 9.96
N GLY A 183 7.44 -1.26 9.32
CA GLY A 183 7.57 -1.27 7.86
C GLY A 183 7.46 -2.67 7.23
N CYS A 184 7.69 -3.73 8.02
CA CYS A 184 7.57 -5.10 7.53
C CYS A 184 6.14 -5.66 7.59
N ILE A 185 5.18 -4.96 8.20
CA ILE A 185 3.79 -5.40 8.22
C ILE A 185 3.16 -5.13 6.86
N VAL A 186 2.55 -6.16 6.26
CA VAL A 186 1.68 -6.02 5.08
C VAL A 186 0.23 -5.89 5.54
N GLY A 187 -0.22 -6.82 6.41
CA GLY A 187 -1.57 -6.80 6.94
C GLY A 187 -1.82 -7.96 7.92
N PHE A 188 -3.01 -7.98 8.47
CA PHE A 188 -3.47 -9.02 9.40
C PHE A 188 -5.00 -9.09 9.47
N THR A 189 -5.53 -10.21 9.91
CA THR A 189 -6.99 -10.39 10.13
C THR A 189 -7.46 -9.62 11.36
N ALA A 190 -8.73 -9.23 11.38
CA ALA A 190 -9.31 -8.37 12.41
C ALA A 190 -9.23 -8.91 13.85
N ASN A 191 -9.03 -10.23 14.01
CA ASN A 191 -8.89 -10.86 15.33
C ASN A 191 -7.50 -10.68 15.96
N VAL A 192 -6.53 -10.16 15.19
CA VAL A 192 -5.18 -9.86 15.71
C VAL A 192 -5.23 -8.53 16.42
N ASP A 193 -4.92 -8.53 17.71
CA ASP A 193 -4.71 -7.29 18.47
C ASP A 193 -3.31 -6.74 18.17
N TYR A 194 -3.17 -5.43 18.04
CA TYR A 194 -1.90 -4.81 17.69
C TYR A 194 -1.62 -3.54 18.48
N ASP A 195 -0.36 -3.36 18.85
CA ASP A 195 0.16 -2.14 19.51
C ASP A 195 1.47 -1.73 18.86
N ILE A 196 1.67 -0.41 18.72
CA ILE A 196 2.89 0.16 18.13
C ILE A 196 3.68 0.86 19.22
N GLN A 197 4.88 0.36 19.48
CA GLN A 197 5.79 0.87 20.47
C GLN A 197 7.02 1.49 19.83
N PHE A 198 7.39 2.67 20.31
CA PHE A 198 8.67 3.29 19.97
C PHE A 198 9.76 2.74 20.87
N VAL A 199 10.78 2.13 20.27
CA VAL A 199 11.98 1.70 20.98
C VAL A 199 13.07 2.73 20.73
N GLY A 200 12.96 3.86 21.43
CA GLY A 200 13.94 4.94 21.40
C GLY A 200 14.95 4.83 22.55
N GLY A 201 16.21 5.01 22.23
CA GLY A 201 17.31 5.23 23.20
C GLY A 201 18.54 5.70 22.45
N ILE A 202 19.28 6.64 23.02
CA ILE A 202 20.47 7.28 22.45
C ILE A 202 21.54 6.27 21.96
N LYS A 203 21.47 5.02 22.42
CA LYS A 203 22.37 3.93 22.01
C LYS A 203 21.95 3.23 20.70
N ASN A 204 20.75 3.48 20.19
CA ASN A 204 20.23 2.83 18.96
C ASN A 204 20.50 3.64 17.68
N THR A 205 21.23 4.73 17.77
CA THR A 205 21.72 5.53 16.61
C THR A 205 22.65 4.72 15.69
N ILE A 206 23.10 3.54 16.15
CA ILE A 206 23.95 2.62 15.38
C ILE A 206 23.19 1.95 14.22
N PHE A 207 21.85 1.97 14.24
CA PHE A 207 21.00 1.36 13.20
C PHE A 207 20.49 2.37 12.14
N GLY A 208 21.24 3.43 11.87
CA GLY A 208 20.97 4.31 10.73
C GLY A 208 20.19 5.59 11.04
N GLY A 209 20.07 6.00 12.32
CA GLY A 209 19.52 7.32 12.69
C GLY A 209 18.00 7.43 12.64
N GLU A 210 17.30 6.42 12.14
CA GLU A 210 15.84 6.33 12.14
C GLU A 210 15.37 5.57 13.38
N GLY A 211 14.42 6.13 14.11
CA GLY A 211 13.89 5.47 15.31
C GLY A 211 13.29 4.10 14.93
N LEU A 212 13.59 3.07 15.72
CA LEU A 212 13.04 1.74 15.52
C LEU A 212 11.64 1.66 16.13
N PHE A 213 10.63 1.44 15.31
CA PHE A 213 9.27 1.21 15.75
C PHE A 213 8.93 -0.27 15.61
N PHE A 214 8.50 -0.88 16.70
CA PHE A 214 7.95 -2.24 16.66
C PHE A 214 6.44 -2.20 16.80
N ALA A 215 5.78 -3.01 15.99
CA ALA A 215 4.44 -3.46 16.28
C ALA A 215 4.51 -4.77 17.07
N THR A 216 3.69 -4.87 18.08
CA THR A 216 3.39 -6.13 18.76
C THR A 216 2.05 -6.62 18.25
N LEU A 217 2.05 -7.78 17.59
CA LEU A 217 0.87 -8.46 17.09
C LEU A 217 0.53 -9.60 18.04
N ARG A 218 -0.72 -9.67 18.50
CA ARG A 218 -1.21 -10.71 19.40
C ARG A 218 -2.32 -11.50 18.73
N GLY A 219 -2.13 -12.79 18.56
CA GLY A 219 -3.15 -13.71 18.04
C GLY A 219 -4.37 -13.90 18.98
N PRO A 220 -5.44 -14.49 18.47
CA PRO A 220 -5.43 -15.37 17.30
C PRO A 220 -5.61 -14.63 15.97
N GLY A 221 -5.01 -15.16 14.88
CA GLY A 221 -5.29 -14.66 13.53
C GLY A 221 -4.11 -14.82 12.56
N LYS A 222 -4.35 -14.49 11.30
CA LYS A 222 -3.32 -14.49 10.25
C LYS A 222 -2.61 -13.15 10.18
N VAL A 223 -1.31 -13.19 9.90
CA VAL A 223 -0.47 -12.01 9.66
C VAL A 223 0.39 -12.23 8.41
N TRP A 224 0.56 -11.19 7.59
CA TRP A 224 1.42 -11.17 6.41
C TRP A 224 2.55 -10.17 6.63
N ILE A 225 3.78 -10.66 6.47
CA ILE A 225 5.01 -9.91 6.74
C ILE A 225 5.85 -9.88 5.47
N GLN A 226 6.38 -8.71 5.12
CA GLN A 226 7.29 -8.50 3.98
C GLN A 226 8.74 -8.38 4.43
N SER A 227 9.66 -8.91 3.61
CA SER A 227 11.09 -8.91 3.95
C SER A 227 11.81 -7.62 3.55
N LEU A 228 11.28 -6.85 2.59
CA LEU A 228 11.92 -5.66 2.04
C LEU A 228 10.91 -4.49 1.96
N PRO A 229 10.64 -3.76 3.06
CA PRO A 229 9.81 -2.56 3.00
C PRO A 229 10.38 -1.55 1.99
N ILE A 230 9.50 -0.94 1.16
CA ILE A 230 9.92 0.02 0.13
C ILE A 230 10.68 1.21 0.73
N SER A 231 10.34 1.65 1.93
CA SER A 231 11.05 2.71 2.65
C SER A 231 12.53 2.39 2.86
N ARG A 232 12.86 1.13 3.21
CA ARG A 232 14.25 0.68 3.34
C ARG A 232 14.99 0.70 2.01
N LEU A 233 14.36 0.22 0.94
CA LEU A 233 14.95 0.24 -0.39
C LEU A 233 15.19 1.66 -0.85
N ALA A 234 14.20 2.54 -0.73
CA ALA A 234 14.28 3.95 -1.08
C ALA A 234 15.38 4.67 -0.31
N SER A 235 15.47 4.48 1.00
CA SER A 235 16.53 5.06 1.85
C SER A 235 17.92 4.62 1.39
N ARG A 236 18.10 3.35 0.99
CA ARG A 236 19.37 2.86 0.47
C ARG A 236 19.73 3.49 -0.87
N ILE A 237 18.76 3.58 -1.80
CA ILE A 237 18.98 4.20 -3.12
C ILE A 237 19.35 5.68 -2.96
N LEU A 238 18.61 6.41 -2.12
CA LEU A 238 18.89 7.84 -1.86
C LEU A 238 20.25 8.05 -1.20
N ALA A 239 20.62 7.23 -0.21
CA ALA A 239 21.92 7.31 0.44
C ALA A 239 23.08 7.07 -0.56
N TYR A 240 22.91 6.12 -1.50
CA TYR A 240 23.89 5.84 -2.54
C TYR A 240 24.01 7.01 -3.54
N GLY A 241 22.90 7.62 -3.92
CA GLY A 241 22.88 8.78 -4.82
C GLY A 241 23.54 10.03 -4.23
N THR A 242 23.34 10.28 -2.92
CA THR A 242 23.99 11.42 -2.22
C THR A 242 25.48 11.21 -2.02
N TYR A 243 25.95 9.96 -1.87
CA TYR A 243 27.38 9.66 -1.74
C TYR A 243 28.13 10.01 -3.04
N LYS A 244 27.60 9.61 -4.19
CA LYS A 244 28.18 9.89 -5.50
C LYS A 244 28.27 11.39 -5.80
N ARG A 245 27.29 12.17 -5.40
CA ARG A 245 27.26 13.62 -5.57
C ARG A 245 28.31 14.35 -4.72
N ARG A 246 28.67 13.78 -3.57
CA ARG A 246 29.74 14.32 -2.69
C ARG A 246 31.13 14.07 -3.26
N GLU A 247 31.36 12.92 -3.92
CA GLU A 247 32.65 12.64 -4.55
C GLU A 247 32.88 13.52 -5.80
N GLU A 248 31.85 13.74 -6.62
CA GLU A 248 31.92 14.61 -7.79
C GLU A 248 32.11 16.10 -7.40
N GLY A 249 31.50 16.55 -6.31
CA GLY A 249 31.69 17.91 -5.78
C GLY A 249 33.05 18.15 -5.16
N SER A 250 33.73 17.13 -4.64
CA SER A 250 35.05 17.22 -4.03
C SER A 250 36.17 17.42 -5.05
N VAL A 251 36.01 16.89 -6.26
CA VAL A 251 37.03 17.02 -7.33
C VAL A 251 37.01 18.43 -7.97
N LEU A 252 35.81 19.05 -8.04
CA LEU A 252 35.67 20.41 -8.58
C LEU A 252 36.01 21.50 -7.55
N GLY A 253 35.83 21.26 -6.26
CA GLY A 253 36.20 22.19 -5.17
C GLY A 253 37.71 22.32 -4.98
N GLY A 254 38.48 21.28 -5.32
CA GLY A 254 39.95 21.31 -5.26
C GLY A 254 40.61 22.13 -6.37
N LEU A 255 39.96 22.28 -7.52
CA LEU A 255 40.50 23.07 -8.63
C LEU A 255 40.18 24.57 -8.52
N GLY A 256 39.11 24.96 -7.83
CA GLY A 256 38.75 26.37 -7.63
C GLY A 256 39.74 27.10 -6.72
N ASN A 257 40.29 26.44 -5.69
CA ASN A 257 41.28 27.01 -4.78
C ASN A 257 42.71 27.08 -5.35
N MET A 258 42.96 26.51 -6.50
CA MET A 258 44.28 26.58 -7.21
C MET A 258 44.36 27.74 -8.19
N LEU A 259 43.24 28.39 -8.49
CA LEU A 259 43.19 29.51 -9.46
C LEU A 259 43.05 30.89 -8.82
N ASP A 260 42.80 30.96 -7.51
CA ASP A 260 42.84 32.20 -6.71
C ASP A 260 44.19 32.38 -5.97
N GLY A 261 45.27 31.99 -6.62
CA GLY A 261 46.65 32.23 -6.20
C GLY A 261 47.14 33.60 -6.68
N ASP A 262 47.14 34.57 -5.81
CA ASP A 262 48.06 35.67 -5.68
C ASP A 262 48.47 36.53 -6.89
N GLY A 263 48.23 37.76 -6.72
CA GLY A 263 48.83 38.84 -7.45
C GLY A 263 48.85 40.16 -6.67
N TRP A 264 49.84 40.35 -5.78
CA TRP A 264 50.36 41.65 -5.27
C TRP A 264 49.43 42.60 -4.51
#